data_eaa34587fb55993d5440017e0d66adbe
#
_entry.id   eaa34587fb55993d5440017e0d66adbe
#
_cell.length_a   1.000
_cell.length_b   1.000
_cell.length_c   1.000
_cell.angle_alpha   90.00
_cell.angle_beta   90.00
_cell.angle_gamma   90.00
#
_symmetry.space_group_name_H-M   'P 1'
#
loop_
_entity.id
_entity.type
_entity.pdbx_description
1 polymer ?
#
loop_
_entity_poly.entity_id
_entity_poly.type
_entity_poly.pdbx_seq_one_letter_code
_entity_poly.pdbx_strand_id
1 'polypeptide(L)'
;MNTIRLITIFFPFVASLCLSAKAPNFILIYADDLGYADTSVQMMDAEPSTQNAFIQTPGIERLAQIGARFTAAYSPSPTCTASRISIQHGQSTAKIQYRNVFDVLSQVQRPDGYEAEITMAEMLKKSGKNYITAHFGKGCSAMGRFD
;
A
#
# COMPACT_ATOMS: atom_id res chain seq x y z
N MET A 1 -29.05 -63.40 -17.69
CA MET A 1 -27.78 -63.25 -16.97
C MET A 1 -27.18 -61.87 -17.32
N ASN A 2 -27.48 -60.86 -16.48
CA ASN A 2 -27.03 -59.50 -16.71
C ASN A 2 -25.74 -59.23 -15.92
N THR A 3 -24.65 -59.11 -16.58
CA THR A 3 -23.33 -58.78 -16.02
C THR A 3 -23.25 -57.24 -15.84
N ILE A 4 -23.41 -56.76 -14.61
CA ILE A 4 -23.16 -55.35 -14.25
C ILE A 4 -21.65 -55.16 -14.21
N ARG A 5 -21.13 -54.37 -15.18
CA ARG A 5 -19.72 -53.90 -15.18
C ARG A 5 -19.62 -52.73 -14.21
N LEU A 6 -18.94 -52.97 -13.10
CA LEU A 6 -18.54 -51.91 -12.12
C LEU A 6 -17.44 -51.10 -12.76
N ILE A 7 -17.75 -49.86 -13.18
CA ILE A 7 -16.76 -48.88 -13.61
C ILE A 7 -16.21 -48.22 -12.36
N THR A 8 -15.04 -48.60 -11.92
CA THR A 8 -14.28 -47.93 -10.87
C THR A 8 -13.69 -46.64 -11.43
N ILE A 9 -14.30 -45.49 -11.15
CA ILE A 9 -13.74 -44.18 -11.49
C ILE A 9 -12.61 -43.89 -10.50
N PHE A 10 -11.39 -44.03 -10.98
CA PHE A 10 -10.19 -43.63 -10.25
C PHE A 10 -10.08 -42.10 -10.31
N PHE A 11 -10.54 -41.44 -9.27
CA PHE A 11 -10.40 -39.97 -9.13
C PHE A 11 -8.96 -39.67 -8.69
N PRO A 12 -8.09 -39.07 -9.54
CA PRO A 12 -6.76 -38.69 -9.09
C PRO A 12 -6.90 -37.62 -8.03
N PHE A 13 -6.60 -37.96 -6.80
CA PHE A 13 -6.42 -37.02 -5.70
C PHE A 13 -5.19 -36.16 -6.03
N VAL A 14 -5.41 -35.05 -6.72
CA VAL A 14 -4.39 -34.03 -6.92
C VAL A 14 -4.12 -33.42 -5.56
N ALA A 15 -3.15 -33.96 -4.84
CA ALA A 15 -2.60 -33.33 -3.66
C ALA A 15 -2.08 -31.95 -4.10
N SER A 16 -2.83 -30.89 -3.79
CA SER A 16 -2.35 -29.52 -3.93
C SER A 16 -1.13 -29.38 -3.05
N LEU A 17 0.04 -29.52 -3.63
CA LEU A 17 1.29 -29.08 -3.03
C LEU A 17 1.14 -27.57 -2.82
N CYS A 18 0.68 -27.16 -1.65
CA CYS A 18 0.83 -25.80 -1.18
C CYS A 18 2.34 -25.54 -1.08
N LEU A 19 2.95 -25.12 -2.19
CA LEU A 19 4.27 -24.52 -2.15
C LEU A 19 4.13 -23.33 -1.20
N SER A 20 4.69 -23.45 0.00
CA SER A 20 4.79 -22.37 0.96
C SER A 20 5.70 -21.30 0.34
N ALA A 21 5.11 -20.41 -0.44
CA ALA A 21 5.83 -19.30 -1.03
C ALA A 21 6.39 -18.45 0.12
N LYS A 22 7.69 -18.15 0.05
CA LYS A 22 8.33 -17.24 1.00
C LYS A 22 7.56 -15.92 1.01
N ALA A 23 7.25 -15.41 2.20
CA ALA A 23 6.56 -14.14 2.34
C ALA A 23 7.36 -13.02 1.66
N PRO A 24 6.73 -12.17 0.80
CA PRO A 24 7.43 -11.11 0.08
C PRO A 24 7.86 -10.00 1.02
N ASN A 25 8.93 -9.30 0.69
CA ASN A 25 9.31 -8.05 1.33
C ASN A 25 8.50 -6.89 0.72
N PHE A 26 8.17 -5.89 1.54
CA PHE A 26 7.47 -4.67 1.11
C PHE A 26 8.35 -3.46 1.35
N ILE A 27 8.50 -2.62 0.33
CA ILE A 27 9.16 -1.33 0.43
C ILE A 27 8.16 -0.28 -0.07
N LEU A 28 7.73 0.60 0.83
CA LEU A 28 6.92 1.77 0.49
C LEU A 28 7.83 2.99 0.41
N ILE A 29 7.95 3.57 -0.78
CA ILE A 29 8.66 4.84 -1.01
C ILE A 29 7.61 5.93 -1.18
N TYR A 30 7.54 6.86 -0.24
CA TYR A 30 6.58 7.95 -0.24
C TYR A 30 7.31 9.30 -0.36
N ALA A 31 7.23 9.90 -1.53
CA ALA A 31 7.82 11.21 -1.80
C ALA A 31 6.96 12.32 -1.20
N ASP A 32 7.61 13.33 -0.62
CA ASP A 32 6.97 14.54 -0.08
C ASP A 32 6.98 15.61 -1.17
N ASP A 33 5.86 16.26 -1.41
CA ASP A 33 5.69 17.34 -2.37
C ASP A 33 6.14 17.03 -3.82
N LEU A 34 6.07 15.79 -4.25
CA LEU A 34 6.33 15.38 -5.63
C LEU A 34 5.05 15.51 -6.47
N GLY A 35 5.07 16.40 -7.44
CA GLY A 35 3.97 16.61 -8.36
C GLY A 35 3.83 15.49 -9.40
N TYR A 36 2.65 15.38 -9.99
CA TYR A 36 2.31 14.35 -10.96
C TYR A 36 3.24 14.33 -12.20
N ALA A 37 3.69 15.51 -12.64
CA ALA A 37 4.56 15.68 -13.79
C ALA A 37 6.01 16.00 -13.40
N ASP A 38 6.44 15.74 -12.16
CA ASP A 38 7.78 16.12 -11.69
C ASP A 38 8.83 15.03 -11.88
N THR A 39 8.51 13.99 -12.63
CA THR A 39 9.45 12.93 -12.98
C THR A 39 9.67 12.84 -14.48
N SER A 40 10.77 12.20 -14.91
CA SER A 40 11.01 11.91 -16.32
C SER A 40 10.15 10.77 -16.88
N VAL A 41 9.27 10.19 -16.08
CA VAL A 41 8.29 9.20 -16.53
C VAL A 41 7.05 9.92 -17.06
N GLN A 42 6.68 9.67 -18.32
CA GLN A 42 5.40 10.12 -18.85
C GLN A 42 4.27 9.35 -18.15
N MET A 43 3.44 10.04 -17.37
CA MET A 43 2.42 9.42 -16.55
C MET A 43 1.18 9.01 -17.35
N MET A 44 0.83 9.75 -18.40
CA MET A 44 -0.28 9.43 -19.32
C MET A 44 0.26 9.28 -20.75
N ASP A 45 0.00 8.16 -21.39
CA ASP A 45 0.57 7.85 -22.72
C ASP A 45 0.13 8.84 -23.81
N ALA A 46 -1.08 9.39 -23.71
CA ALA A 46 -1.60 10.36 -24.65
C ALA A 46 -1.28 11.81 -24.33
N GLU A 47 -0.58 12.10 -23.21
CA GLU A 47 -0.39 13.46 -22.69
C GLU A 47 1.08 13.69 -22.33
N PRO A 48 1.90 14.22 -23.28
CA PRO A 48 3.33 14.47 -23.05
C PRO A 48 3.64 15.47 -21.93
N SER A 49 2.73 16.38 -21.61
CA SER A 49 2.88 17.34 -20.51
C SER A 49 2.95 16.70 -19.13
N THR A 50 2.66 15.41 -19.04
CA THR A 50 2.77 14.61 -17.80
C THR A 50 4.18 14.03 -17.57
N GLN A 51 5.15 14.45 -18.35
CA GLN A 51 6.57 14.14 -18.20
C GLN A 51 7.37 15.41 -17.98
N ASN A 52 8.31 15.39 -17.05
CA ASN A 52 9.26 16.47 -16.88
C ASN A 52 10.43 16.32 -17.86
N ALA A 53 10.66 17.33 -18.69
CA ALA A 53 11.75 17.31 -19.67
C ALA A 53 13.13 17.63 -19.06
N PHE A 54 13.18 18.26 -17.89
CA PHE A 54 14.41 18.76 -17.26
C PHE A 54 14.90 17.88 -16.13
N ILE A 55 13.96 17.31 -15.34
CA ILE A 55 14.27 16.46 -14.19
C ILE A 55 14.50 15.03 -14.69
N GLN A 56 15.66 14.47 -14.35
CA GLN A 56 16.00 13.10 -14.71
C GLN A 56 15.78 12.17 -13.50
N THR A 57 14.93 11.17 -13.65
CA THR A 57 14.62 10.21 -12.60
C THR A 57 14.79 8.75 -13.06
N PRO A 58 16.03 8.31 -13.40
CA PRO A 58 16.25 7.02 -14.03
C PRO A 58 15.84 5.83 -13.17
N GLY A 59 15.88 5.97 -11.84
CA GLY A 59 15.38 4.95 -10.92
C GLY A 59 13.87 4.75 -11.02
N ILE A 60 13.11 5.86 -11.15
CA ILE A 60 11.65 5.81 -11.32
C ILE A 60 11.29 5.28 -12.72
N GLU A 61 12.03 5.69 -13.76
CA GLU A 61 11.86 5.13 -15.11
C GLU A 61 12.01 3.61 -15.11
N ARG A 62 13.06 3.10 -14.44
CA ARG A 62 13.28 1.66 -14.34
C ARG A 62 12.12 0.97 -13.61
N LEU A 63 11.61 1.54 -12.53
CA LEU A 63 10.45 1.00 -11.84
C LEU A 63 9.21 0.99 -12.73
N ALA A 64 8.97 2.05 -13.50
CA ALA A 64 7.87 2.14 -14.45
C ALA A 64 7.95 1.10 -15.58
N GLN A 65 9.16 0.74 -16.01
CA GLN A 65 9.39 -0.28 -17.05
C GLN A 65 9.14 -1.70 -16.57
N ILE A 66 9.43 -2.02 -15.31
CA ILE A 66 9.33 -3.37 -14.76
C ILE A 66 8.08 -3.62 -13.90
N GLY A 67 7.35 -2.55 -13.59
CA GLY A 67 6.18 -2.56 -12.71
C GLY A 67 4.92 -2.07 -13.41
N ALA A 68 3.94 -1.68 -12.60
CA ALA A 68 2.69 -1.07 -13.06
C ALA A 68 2.69 0.43 -12.77
N ARG A 69 2.26 1.24 -13.74
CA ARG A 69 2.07 2.68 -13.61
C ARG A 69 0.57 2.99 -13.48
N PHE A 70 0.20 3.69 -12.43
CA PHE A 70 -1.19 4.10 -12.18
C PHE A 70 -1.38 5.54 -12.67
N THR A 71 -2.11 5.72 -13.75
CA THR A 71 -2.35 7.03 -14.37
C THR A 71 -3.38 7.88 -13.63
N ALA A 72 -4.17 7.28 -12.76
CA ALA A 72 -5.24 7.94 -12.00
C ALA A 72 -5.14 7.61 -10.49
N ALA A 73 -3.94 7.68 -9.92
CA ALA A 73 -3.73 7.55 -8.48
C ALA A 73 -3.69 8.94 -7.84
N TYR A 74 -4.44 9.12 -6.78
CA TYR A 74 -4.60 10.41 -6.10
C TYR A 74 -4.12 10.33 -4.66
N SER A 75 -3.46 11.40 -4.20
CA SER A 75 -3.14 11.55 -2.78
C SER A 75 -4.44 11.68 -1.97
N PRO A 76 -4.53 11.03 -0.80
CA PRO A 76 -5.74 11.05 0.02
C PRO A 76 -6.01 12.42 0.67
N SER A 77 -5.04 13.32 0.67
CA SER A 77 -5.16 14.68 1.23
C SER A 77 -4.15 15.63 0.60
N PRO A 78 -4.44 16.93 0.53
CA PRO A 78 -3.45 17.94 0.12
C PRO A 78 -2.38 18.23 1.19
N THR A 79 -2.54 17.71 2.41
CA THR A 79 -1.58 17.93 3.51
C THR A 79 -0.78 16.66 3.81
N CYS A 80 0.51 16.83 4.08
CA CYS A 80 1.45 15.74 4.32
C CYS A 80 1.02 14.83 5.48
N THR A 81 0.64 15.39 6.63
CA THR A 81 0.28 14.62 7.82
C THR A 81 -0.97 13.75 7.57
N ALA A 82 -2.05 14.33 7.06
CA ALA A 82 -3.27 13.60 6.80
C ALA A 82 -3.07 12.50 5.74
N SER A 83 -2.30 12.78 4.68
CA SER A 83 -1.95 11.78 3.66
C SER A 83 -1.12 10.63 4.24
N ARG A 84 -0.13 10.93 5.09
CA ARG A 84 0.73 9.92 5.71
C ARG A 84 -0.04 9.00 6.66
N ILE A 85 -0.92 9.57 7.49
CA ILE A 85 -1.80 8.79 8.37
C ILE A 85 -2.73 7.91 7.54
N SER A 86 -3.37 8.48 6.52
CA SER A 86 -4.27 7.76 5.62
C SER A 86 -3.61 6.53 4.99
N ILE A 87 -2.39 6.67 4.47
CA ILE A 87 -1.63 5.57 3.88
C ILE A 87 -1.27 4.52 4.92
N GLN A 88 -0.83 4.93 6.11
CA GLN A 88 -0.44 3.99 7.18
C GLN A 88 -1.61 3.13 7.65
N HIS A 89 -2.80 3.70 7.72
CA HIS A 89 -4.02 2.99 8.15
C HIS A 89 -4.81 2.37 6.98
N GLY A 90 -4.45 2.66 5.74
CA GLY A 90 -5.20 2.20 4.56
C GLY A 90 -6.63 2.75 4.50
N GLN A 91 -6.85 3.96 5.02
CA GLN A 91 -8.18 4.55 5.14
C GLN A 91 -8.21 6.00 4.65
N SER A 92 -9.38 6.45 4.21
CA SER A 92 -9.56 7.84 3.81
C SER A 92 -9.42 8.78 5.01
N THR A 93 -8.95 10.01 4.74
CA THR A 93 -8.82 11.07 5.75
C THR A 93 -10.15 11.42 6.39
N ALA A 94 -11.26 11.30 5.66
CA ALA A 94 -12.61 11.51 6.20
C ALA A 94 -12.97 10.46 7.26
N LYS A 95 -12.61 9.19 7.04
CA LYS A 95 -12.88 8.10 7.99
C LYS A 95 -12.04 8.23 9.25
N ILE A 96 -10.75 8.51 9.11
CA ILE A 96 -9.84 8.68 10.26
C ILE A 96 -9.92 10.05 10.91
N GLN A 97 -10.73 10.99 10.36
CA GLN A 97 -10.96 12.35 10.85
C GLN A 97 -9.69 13.21 10.98
N TYR A 98 -8.64 12.91 10.24
CA TYR A 98 -7.43 13.72 10.13
C TYR A 98 -7.44 14.49 8.81
N ARG A 99 -7.77 15.80 8.87
CA ARG A 99 -7.89 16.65 7.69
C ARG A 99 -6.66 17.52 7.46
N ASN A 100 -5.98 17.88 8.54
CA ASN A 100 -4.83 18.78 8.50
C ASN A 100 -3.90 18.57 9.72
N VAL A 101 -2.80 19.32 9.77
CA VAL A 101 -1.80 19.24 10.87
C VAL A 101 -2.41 19.64 12.23
N PHE A 102 -3.38 20.55 12.25
CA PHE A 102 -3.99 21.02 13.49
C PHE A 102 -4.90 19.98 14.13
N ASP A 103 -5.52 19.10 13.35
CA ASP A 103 -6.31 17.99 13.89
C ASP A 103 -5.45 17.04 14.73
N VAL A 104 -4.15 16.92 14.40
CA VAL A 104 -3.16 16.17 15.18
C VAL A 104 -2.82 16.87 16.48
N LEU A 105 -2.58 18.20 16.42
CA LEU A 105 -2.16 19.01 17.56
C LEU A 105 -3.30 19.25 18.55
N SER A 106 -4.54 19.32 18.08
CA SER A 106 -5.72 19.57 18.90
C SER A 106 -6.21 18.35 19.68
N GLN A 107 -5.52 17.19 19.59
CA GLN A 107 -5.99 15.93 20.17
C GLN A 107 -7.48 15.74 19.89
N VAL A 108 -7.84 15.76 18.60
CA VAL A 108 -9.23 15.53 18.19
C VAL A 108 -9.72 14.31 18.94
N GLN A 109 -10.66 14.52 19.86
CA GLN A 109 -11.31 13.44 20.59
C GLN A 109 -11.96 12.57 19.53
N ARG A 110 -11.39 11.40 19.33
CA ARG A 110 -11.98 10.42 18.46
C ARG A 110 -13.36 10.09 19.02
N PRO A 111 -14.38 9.93 18.19
CA PRO A 111 -15.69 9.52 18.67
C PRO A 111 -15.56 8.30 19.58
N ASP A 112 -16.33 8.25 20.65
CA ASP A 112 -16.40 7.09 21.54
C ASP A 112 -16.66 5.83 20.69
N GLY A 113 -15.81 4.81 20.85
CA GLY A 113 -15.86 3.59 20.07
C GLY A 113 -14.99 3.57 18.81
N TYR A 114 -14.23 4.62 18.51
CA TYR A 114 -13.19 4.56 17.49
C TYR A 114 -11.97 3.81 18.04
N GLU A 115 -11.94 2.51 17.86
CA GLU A 115 -10.70 1.77 18.06
C GLU A 115 -9.69 2.21 17.00
N ALA A 116 -8.48 2.55 17.43
CA ALA A 116 -7.41 2.88 16.52
C ALA A 116 -7.15 1.67 15.62
N GLU A 117 -7.59 1.76 14.37
CA GLU A 117 -7.34 0.70 13.42
C GLU A 117 -5.84 0.50 13.26
N ILE A 118 -5.43 -0.75 13.11
CA ILE A 118 -4.02 -1.13 13.03
C ILE A 118 -3.34 -0.46 11.83
N THR A 119 -2.10 -0.06 12.00
CA THR A 119 -1.25 0.42 10.91
C THR A 119 -0.81 -0.74 10.00
N MET A 120 -0.36 -0.42 8.80
CA MET A 120 0.24 -1.39 7.89
C MET A 120 1.41 -2.15 8.55
N ALA A 121 2.24 -1.48 9.34
CA ALA A 121 3.34 -2.09 10.08
C ALA A 121 2.84 -3.11 11.12
N GLU A 122 1.83 -2.73 11.92
CA GLU A 122 1.22 -3.63 12.90
C GLU A 122 0.50 -4.82 12.23
N MET A 123 -0.17 -4.60 11.11
CA MET A 123 -0.80 -5.67 10.33
C MET A 123 0.26 -6.69 9.87
N LEU A 124 1.40 -6.24 9.38
CA LEU A 124 2.50 -7.10 8.97
C LEU A 124 3.09 -7.87 10.16
N LYS A 125 3.33 -7.21 11.29
CA LYS A 125 3.80 -7.87 12.52
C LYS A 125 2.81 -8.94 13.00
N LYS A 126 1.50 -8.65 12.95
CA LYS A 126 0.42 -9.58 13.37
C LYS A 126 0.13 -10.70 12.36
N SER A 127 0.71 -10.67 11.16
CA SER A 127 0.45 -11.66 10.11
C SER A 127 0.95 -13.09 10.40
N GLY A 128 1.74 -13.29 11.46
CA GLY A 128 2.38 -14.57 11.80
C GLY A 128 3.55 -14.95 10.88
N LYS A 129 3.98 -14.05 9.99
CA LYS A 129 5.05 -14.31 9.01
C LYS A 129 6.41 -13.71 9.40
N ASN A 130 6.58 -13.31 10.67
CA ASN A 130 7.82 -12.80 11.25
C ASN A 130 8.39 -11.57 10.52
N TYR A 131 7.53 -10.66 10.08
CA TYR A 131 7.97 -9.41 9.47
C TYR A 131 8.67 -8.51 10.49
N ILE A 132 9.81 -7.97 10.09
CA ILE A 132 10.46 -6.85 10.76
C ILE A 132 10.05 -5.59 10.00
N THR A 133 9.58 -4.57 10.72
CA THR A 133 9.13 -3.31 10.14
C THR A 133 10.09 -2.19 10.55
N ALA A 134 10.36 -1.27 9.64
CA ALA A 134 11.18 -0.10 9.87
C ALA A 134 10.60 1.12 9.16
N HIS A 135 10.82 2.31 9.71
CA HIS A 135 10.46 3.59 9.11
C HIS A 135 11.67 4.49 9.05
N PHE A 136 11.91 5.11 7.90
CA PHE A 136 13.01 6.03 7.69
C PHE A 136 12.48 7.35 7.12
N GLY A 137 12.97 8.47 7.60
CA GLY A 137 12.63 9.80 7.12
C GLY A 137 11.44 10.43 7.84
N LYS A 138 10.68 11.26 7.13
CA LYS A 138 9.60 12.07 7.69
C LYS A 138 8.42 11.20 8.12
N GLY A 139 8.15 11.17 9.42
CA GLY A 139 6.94 10.59 10.00
C GLY A 139 5.79 11.60 10.07
N CYS A 140 4.72 11.25 10.79
CA CYS A 140 3.70 12.19 11.23
C CYS A 140 3.68 12.20 12.76
N SER A 141 3.51 13.39 13.33
CA SER A 141 3.55 13.61 14.79
C SER A 141 2.45 12.86 15.57
N ALA A 142 1.44 12.37 14.86
CA ALA A 142 0.32 11.63 15.44
C ALA A 142 0.53 10.13 15.54
N MET A 143 1.58 9.62 14.93
CA MET A 143 1.92 8.22 15.11
C MET A 143 2.66 8.10 16.44
N GLY A 144 1.98 7.52 17.46
CA GLY A 144 2.60 7.14 18.71
C GLY A 144 3.89 6.36 18.46
N ARG A 145 4.75 6.30 19.47
CA ARG A 145 6.01 5.56 19.36
C ARG A 145 5.79 4.21 18.72
N PHE A 146 6.57 3.95 17.68
CA PHE A 146 6.71 2.61 17.14
C PHE A 146 7.60 1.84 18.13
N ASP A 147 6.98 1.18 19.10
CA ASP A 147 7.66 0.23 19.98
C ASP A 147 7.72 -1.15 19.33
#